data_e58ce33efaf2c53eb1c57a4fad97ec9d
#
_entry.id   e58ce33efaf2c53eb1c57a4fad97ec9d
#
_cell.length_a   1.000
_cell.length_b   1.000
_cell.length_c   1.000
_cell.angle_alpha   90.00
_cell.angle_beta   90.00
_cell.angle_gamma   90.00
#
_symmetry.space_group_name_H-M   'P 1'
#
loop_
_entity.id
_entity.type
_entity.pdbx_description
1 polymer ?
#
loop_
_entity_poly.entity_id
_entity_poly.type
_entity_poly.pdbx_seq_one_letter_code
_entity_poly.pdbx_strand_id
1 'polypeptide(L)'
;VSPIVPTRLTNPRFIKLFEDITVVQGIPKYSDIDPTPLIAFVFPVFYGIMFPDLGQGLLFILFGKVLSMQRIKIKMLTGRKYKYWGKMLMTFGVSASIVGLLSGGNFGLELGNYGIHYIMPFSNIRIFGGNGSTTINIETVTTVMIIAILIGTFHLASAYIIAIINKIREKKYAEAFTYHLATLVTYSFGILLGLSFIGSGNNITQLFSNSRQLPVFSSSLDVHIQSSTAAIISVPIIIISMLTIVFGRAISSLVHKPLYQ
;
A
#
# COMPACT_ATOMS: atom_id res chain seq x y z
N VAL A 1 20.75 -19.12 -27.84
CA VAL A 1 19.54 -18.43 -27.37
C VAL A 1 18.74 -19.46 -26.58
N SER A 2 18.79 -19.41 -25.25
CA SER A 2 17.98 -20.30 -24.43
C SER A 2 16.48 -19.98 -24.69
N PRO A 3 15.62 -21.00 -24.89
CA PRO A 3 14.20 -20.76 -25.12
C PRO A 3 13.61 -20.03 -23.91
N ILE A 4 12.93 -18.92 -24.17
CA ILE A 4 12.19 -18.19 -23.14
C ILE A 4 11.02 -19.10 -22.73
N VAL A 5 11.20 -19.81 -21.62
CA VAL A 5 10.13 -20.66 -21.07
C VAL A 5 9.08 -19.73 -20.46
N PRO A 6 7.82 -19.81 -20.91
CA PRO A 6 6.78 -18.97 -20.33
C PRO A 6 6.58 -19.32 -18.85
N THR A 7 6.68 -18.32 -18.00
CA THR A 7 6.48 -18.47 -16.55
C THR A 7 5.02 -18.78 -16.26
N ARG A 8 4.75 -19.88 -15.56
CA ARG A 8 3.41 -20.24 -15.08
C ARG A 8 3.34 -19.99 -13.60
N LEU A 9 2.43 -19.08 -13.20
CA LEU A 9 2.13 -18.84 -11.79
C LEU A 9 1.28 -20.01 -11.24
N THR A 10 1.65 -20.54 -10.07
CA THR A 10 0.95 -21.65 -9.40
C THR A 10 0.60 -21.24 -7.99
N ASN A 11 -0.49 -20.47 -7.85
CA ASN A 11 -0.93 -19.92 -6.58
C ASN A 11 -2.13 -20.71 -5.99
N PRO A 12 -2.27 -20.73 -4.65
CA PRO A 12 -3.48 -21.21 -3.98
C PRO A 12 -4.75 -20.51 -4.48
N ARG A 13 -5.90 -21.14 -4.31
CA ARG A 13 -7.18 -20.69 -4.89
C ARG A 13 -7.55 -19.23 -4.57
N PHE A 14 -7.22 -18.74 -3.39
CA PHE A 14 -7.49 -17.35 -2.99
C PHE A 14 -6.53 -16.38 -3.70
N ILE A 15 -5.23 -16.63 -3.63
CA ILE A 15 -4.19 -15.80 -4.24
C ILE A 15 -4.35 -15.75 -5.76
N LYS A 16 -4.78 -16.86 -6.35
CA LYS A 16 -5.04 -16.96 -7.80
C LYS A 16 -6.04 -15.93 -8.32
N LEU A 17 -6.95 -15.41 -7.48
CA LEU A 17 -7.87 -14.35 -7.87
C LEU A 17 -7.15 -13.06 -8.29
N PHE A 18 -5.93 -12.85 -7.79
CA PHE A 18 -5.12 -11.66 -7.99
C PHE A 18 -4.02 -11.83 -9.04
N GLU A 19 -3.86 -13.04 -9.61
CA GLU A 19 -2.87 -13.30 -10.69
C GLU A 19 -3.08 -12.38 -11.90
N ASP A 20 -4.33 -12.09 -12.27
CA ASP A 20 -4.63 -11.20 -13.39
C ASP A 20 -4.07 -9.79 -13.16
N ILE A 21 -4.05 -9.30 -11.91
CA ILE A 21 -3.47 -7.99 -11.56
C ILE A 21 -1.95 -8.03 -11.73
N THR A 22 -1.31 -9.10 -11.27
CA THR A 22 0.13 -9.29 -11.44
C THR A 22 0.51 -9.36 -12.91
N VAL A 23 -0.26 -10.08 -13.73
CA VAL A 23 -0.01 -10.21 -15.17
C VAL A 23 -0.14 -8.86 -15.90
N VAL A 24 -1.05 -7.99 -15.49
CA VAL A 24 -1.19 -6.63 -16.05
C VAL A 24 0.05 -5.78 -15.79
N GLN A 25 0.69 -5.96 -14.64
CA GLN A 25 1.93 -5.24 -14.30
C GLN A 25 3.18 -5.82 -14.99
N GLY A 26 3.10 -7.06 -15.44
CA GLY A 26 4.16 -7.81 -16.08
C GLY A 26 4.36 -9.18 -15.45
N ILE A 27 4.63 -10.18 -16.28
CA ILE A 27 4.88 -11.54 -15.80
C ILE A 27 6.29 -11.60 -15.20
N PRO A 28 6.44 -12.02 -13.92
CA PRO A 28 7.76 -12.17 -13.30
C PRO A 28 8.58 -13.23 -14.03
N LYS A 29 9.90 -13.11 -14.03
CA LYS A 29 10.78 -14.13 -14.57
C LYS A 29 10.70 -15.40 -13.71
N TYR A 30 11.09 -16.53 -14.27
CA TYR A 30 11.06 -17.82 -13.56
C TYR A 30 11.87 -17.83 -12.26
N SER A 31 12.95 -17.05 -12.19
CA SER A 31 13.82 -16.91 -11.01
C SER A 31 13.26 -15.93 -9.96
N ASP A 32 12.28 -15.12 -10.33
CA ASP A 32 11.78 -14.04 -9.48
C ASP A 32 10.76 -14.54 -8.46
N ILE A 33 10.68 -13.85 -7.35
CA ILE A 33 9.63 -14.08 -6.35
C ILE A 33 8.30 -13.59 -6.92
N ASP A 34 7.27 -14.41 -6.82
CA ASP A 34 5.92 -14.05 -7.22
C ASP A 34 5.36 -12.95 -6.28
N PRO A 35 5.01 -11.76 -6.78
CA PRO A 35 4.43 -10.70 -5.96
C PRO A 35 2.93 -10.91 -5.69
N THR A 36 2.28 -11.89 -6.33
CA THR A 36 0.82 -12.12 -6.21
C THR A 36 0.34 -12.30 -4.78
N PRO A 37 1.04 -13.03 -3.88
CA PRO A 37 0.63 -13.16 -2.48
C PRO A 37 0.59 -11.82 -1.75
N LEU A 38 1.56 -10.93 -2.00
CA LEU A 38 1.59 -9.60 -1.41
C LEU A 38 0.40 -8.76 -1.90
N ILE A 39 0.14 -8.78 -3.21
CA ILE A 39 -0.99 -8.08 -3.83
C ILE A 39 -2.32 -8.60 -3.27
N ALA A 40 -2.46 -9.92 -3.15
CA ALA A 40 -3.68 -10.56 -2.65
C ALA A 40 -4.03 -10.19 -1.20
N PHE A 41 -3.02 -9.87 -0.39
CA PHE A 41 -3.23 -9.41 0.99
C PHE A 41 -3.45 -7.89 1.05
N VAL A 42 -2.60 -7.12 0.39
CA VAL A 42 -2.57 -5.66 0.55
C VAL A 42 -3.75 -4.97 -0.14
N PHE A 43 -4.16 -5.41 -1.35
CA PHE A 43 -5.24 -4.76 -2.10
C PHE A 43 -6.59 -4.79 -1.38
N PRO A 44 -7.05 -5.90 -0.79
CA PRO A 44 -8.28 -5.90 -0.01
C PRO A 44 -8.20 -4.97 1.22
N VAL A 45 -7.05 -4.93 1.90
CA VAL A 45 -6.84 -4.04 3.06
C VAL A 45 -6.95 -2.58 2.64
N PHE A 46 -6.24 -2.19 1.58
CA PHE A 46 -6.35 -0.83 1.03
C PHE A 46 -7.77 -0.48 0.63
N TYR A 47 -8.44 -1.41 -0.06
CA TYR A 47 -9.81 -1.19 -0.49
C TYR A 47 -10.74 -0.95 0.70
N GLY A 48 -10.62 -1.76 1.76
CA GLY A 48 -11.41 -1.60 2.97
C GLY A 48 -11.18 -0.26 3.68
N ILE A 49 -9.92 0.20 3.75
CA ILE A 49 -9.58 1.49 4.36
C ILE A 49 -10.05 2.66 3.49
N MET A 50 -9.96 2.53 2.18
CA MET A 50 -10.36 3.55 1.23
C MET A 50 -11.89 3.72 1.16
N PHE A 51 -12.63 2.62 1.34
CA PHE A 51 -14.09 2.59 1.32
C PHE A 51 -14.65 1.92 2.58
N PRO A 52 -14.55 2.58 3.75
CA PRO A 52 -14.98 2.02 5.03
C PRO A 52 -16.51 2.15 5.19
N ASP A 53 -17.28 1.38 4.43
CA ASP A 53 -18.73 1.46 4.40
C ASP A 53 -19.35 0.05 4.36
N LEU A 54 -20.15 -0.28 5.40
CA LEU A 54 -20.80 -1.58 5.52
C LEU A 54 -21.79 -1.83 4.38
N GLY A 55 -22.62 -0.84 4.05
CA GLY A 55 -23.66 -0.99 3.04
C GLY A 55 -23.09 -1.15 1.64
N GLN A 56 -22.11 -0.31 1.27
CA GLN A 56 -21.41 -0.44 0.00
C GLN A 56 -20.66 -1.77 -0.09
N GLY A 57 -20.00 -2.20 1.00
CA GLY A 57 -19.32 -3.48 1.06
C GLY A 57 -20.26 -4.66 0.81
N LEU A 58 -21.46 -4.66 1.41
CA LEU A 58 -22.48 -5.68 1.16
C LEU A 58 -22.98 -5.67 -0.28
N LEU A 59 -23.14 -4.49 -0.89
CA LEU A 59 -23.47 -4.39 -2.32
C LEU A 59 -22.38 -5.02 -3.18
N PHE A 60 -21.09 -4.77 -2.91
CA PHE A 60 -20.00 -5.40 -3.66
C PHE A 60 -19.97 -6.92 -3.49
N ILE A 61 -20.30 -7.43 -2.30
CA ILE A 61 -20.45 -8.88 -2.08
C ILE A 61 -21.59 -9.41 -2.95
N LEU A 62 -22.73 -8.74 -2.97
CA LEU A 62 -23.90 -9.16 -3.76
C LEU A 62 -23.59 -9.16 -5.25
N PHE A 63 -23.05 -8.05 -5.79
CA PHE A 63 -22.65 -7.95 -7.19
C PHE A 63 -21.58 -8.97 -7.55
N GLY A 64 -20.57 -9.14 -6.72
CA GLY A 64 -19.53 -10.13 -6.90
C GLY A 64 -20.07 -11.56 -6.93
N LYS A 65 -21.03 -11.87 -6.06
CA LYS A 65 -21.72 -13.15 -6.04
C LYS A 65 -22.52 -13.40 -7.32
N VAL A 66 -23.31 -12.42 -7.75
CA VAL A 66 -24.09 -12.49 -9.00
C VAL A 66 -23.17 -12.72 -10.18
N LEU A 67 -22.08 -11.95 -10.28
CA LEU A 67 -21.08 -12.09 -11.35
C LEU A 67 -20.35 -13.44 -11.29
N SER A 68 -20.01 -13.91 -10.11
CA SER A 68 -19.33 -15.20 -9.91
C SER A 68 -20.21 -16.41 -10.24
N MET A 69 -21.53 -16.32 -9.98
CA MET A 69 -22.48 -17.40 -10.25
C MET A 69 -22.86 -17.51 -11.73
N GLN A 70 -22.56 -16.47 -12.54
CA GLN A 70 -22.89 -16.41 -13.97
C GLN A 70 -24.35 -16.69 -14.29
N ARG A 71 -25.27 -16.43 -13.34
CA ARG A 71 -26.72 -16.64 -13.53
C ARG A 71 -27.32 -15.66 -14.54
N ILE A 72 -26.75 -14.47 -14.64
CA ILE A 72 -27.16 -13.48 -15.63
C ILE A 72 -26.36 -13.74 -16.90
N LYS A 73 -26.98 -14.31 -17.91
CA LYS A 73 -26.40 -14.61 -19.22
C LYS A 73 -26.25 -13.34 -20.08
N ILE A 74 -25.58 -12.33 -19.57
CA ILE A 74 -25.17 -11.21 -20.39
C ILE A 74 -23.94 -11.67 -21.18
N LYS A 75 -24.07 -11.79 -22.51
CA LYS A 75 -23.02 -12.30 -23.40
C LYS A 75 -21.66 -11.63 -23.18
N MET A 76 -21.67 -10.36 -22.75
CA MET A 76 -20.48 -9.58 -22.47
C MET A 76 -19.84 -9.88 -21.10
N LEU A 77 -20.59 -10.42 -20.11
CA LEU A 77 -20.14 -10.68 -18.74
C LEU A 77 -20.06 -12.19 -18.42
N THR A 78 -20.08 -13.04 -19.44
CA THR A 78 -20.06 -14.50 -19.28
C THR A 78 -18.64 -15.03 -19.60
N GLY A 79 -18.07 -15.84 -18.71
CA GLY A 79 -16.77 -16.47 -18.94
C GLY A 79 -15.97 -16.68 -17.67
N ARG A 80 -14.92 -17.52 -17.76
CA ARG A 80 -14.06 -17.86 -16.62
C ARG A 80 -13.44 -16.61 -15.97
N LYS A 81 -13.06 -15.62 -16.75
CA LYS A 81 -12.45 -14.34 -16.29
C LYS A 81 -13.42 -13.60 -15.35
N TYR A 82 -14.66 -13.41 -15.76
CA TYR A 82 -15.67 -12.70 -14.94
C TYR A 82 -16.01 -13.42 -13.64
N LYS A 83 -15.94 -14.75 -13.64
CA LYS A 83 -16.09 -15.53 -12.40
C LYS A 83 -14.98 -15.20 -11.38
N TYR A 84 -13.73 -15.06 -11.81
CA TYR A 84 -12.63 -14.65 -10.95
C TYR A 84 -12.78 -13.21 -10.47
N TRP A 85 -13.14 -12.30 -11.37
CA TRP A 85 -13.41 -10.90 -11.03
C TRP A 85 -14.56 -10.75 -10.04
N GLY A 86 -15.63 -11.55 -10.19
CA GLY A 86 -16.72 -11.59 -9.22
C GLY A 86 -16.25 -12.01 -7.82
N LYS A 87 -15.39 -13.03 -7.73
CA LYS A 87 -14.82 -13.45 -6.44
C LYS A 87 -13.89 -12.40 -5.85
N MET A 88 -13.07 -11.74 -6.66
CA MET A 88 -12.21 -10.65 -6.24
C MET A 88 -13.03 -9.47 -5.70
N LEU A 89 -14.13 -9.10 -6.38
CA LEU A 89 -15.05 -8.08 -5.93
C LEU A 89 -15.72 -8.45 -4.59
N MET A 90 -16.07 -9.73 -4.38
CA MET A 90 -16.54 -10.21 -3.08
C MET A 90 -15.48 -10.01 -1.99
N THR A 91 -14.21 -10.28 -2.28
CA THR A 91 -13.12 -10.08 -1.31
C THR A 91 -13.01 -8.61 -0.92
N PHE A 92 -13.07 -7.70 -1.88
CA PHE A 92 -13.07 -6.26 -1.63
C PHE A 92 -14.31 -5.83 -0.82
N GLY A 93 -15.49 -6.36 -1.17
CA GLY A 93 -16.71 -6.09 -0.42
C GLY A 93 -16.65 -6.56 1.03
N VAL A 94 -16.06 -7.73 1.28
CA VAL A 94 -15.85 -8.24 2.65
C VAL A 94 -14.91 -7.30 3.43
N SER A 95 -13.81 -6.90 2.83
CA SER A 95 -12.88 -5.97 3.48
C SER A 95 -13.53 -4.61 3.79
N ALA A 96 -14.26 -4.03 2.82
CA ALA A 96 -15.00 -2.79 3.01
C ALA A 96 -16.08 -2.91 4.12
N SER A 97 -16.79 -4.06 4.15
CA SER A 97 -17.79 -4.32 5.20
C SER A 97 -17.17 -4.43 6.59
N ILE A 98 -16.01 -5.10 6.72
CA ILE A 98 -15.31 -5.24 8.00
C ILE A 98 -14.85 -3.86 8.48
N VAL A 99 -14.16 -3.10 7.63
CA VAL A 99 -13.69 -1.77 8.02
C VAL A 99 -14.84 -0.81 8.22
N GLY A 100 -15.91 -0.88 7.41
CA GLY A 100 -17.14 -0.11 7.57
C GLY A 100 -17.85 -0.41 8.91
N LEU A 101 -17.90 -1.67 9.33
CA LEU A 101 -18.43 -2.06 10.63
C LEU A 101 -17.56 -1.51 11.77
N LEU A 102 -16.23 -1.53 11.62
CA LEU A 102 -15.30 -0.98 12.59
C LEU A 102 -15.37 0.55 12.68
N SER A 103 -15.57 1.25 11.56
CA SER A 103 -15.66 2.72 11.49
C SER A 103 -17.07 3.28 11.72
N GLY A 104 -18.09 2.40 11.68
CA GLY A 104 -19.49 2.79 11.85
C GLY A 104 -20.14 3.45 10.63
N GLY A 105 -19.52 3.35 9.45
CA GLY A 105 -20.05 3.88 8.19
C GLY A 105 -21.06 2.93 7.52
N ASN A 106 -22.21 3.45 7.09
CA ASN A 106 -23.21 2.71 6.34
C ASN A 106 -23.94 3.63 5.35
N PHE A 107 -23.62 3.54 4.04
CA PHE A 107 -24.15 4.43 2.99
C PHE A 107 -24.02 5.92 3.30
N GLY A 108 -22.92 6.32 3.96
CA GLY A 108 -22.71 7.68 4.42
C GLY A 108 -23.52 8.07 5.67
N LEU A 109 -24.25 7.12 6.28
CA LEU A 109 -24.99 7.30 7.54
C LEU A 109 -24.23 6.63 8.68
N GLU A 110 -24.30 7.23 9.87
CA GLU A 110 -23.74 6.62 11.07
C GLU A 110 -24.66 5.54 11.63
N LEU A 111 -24.14 4.33 11.81
CA LEU A 111 -24.87 3.22 12.43
C LEU A 111 -25.29 3.52 13.88
N GLY A 112 -24.54 4.38 14.58
CA GLY A 112 -24.85 4.80 15.93
C GLY A 112 -26.21 5.48 16.09
N ASN A 113 -26.66 6.20 15.07
CA ASN A 113 -27.97 6.84 15.06
C ASN A 113 -29.14 5.84 15.01
N TYR A 114 -28.87 4.58 14.66
CA TYR A 114 -29.84 3.48 14.61
C TYR A 114 -29.72 2.53 15.80
N GLY A 115 -29.04 2.92 16.89
CA GLY A 115 -28.90 2.09 18.10
C GLY A 115 -27.93 0.89 17.94
N ILE A 116 -27.22 0.81 16.85
CA ILE A 116 -26.17 -0.22 16.65
C ILE A 116 -24.89 0.30 17.27
N HIS A 117 -24.57 -0.20 18.48
CA HIS A 117 -23.31 0.10 19.13
C HIS A 117 -22.17 -0.58 18.38
N TYR A 118 -21.17 0.18 17.99
CA TYR A 118 -19.99 -0.32 17.27
C TYR A 118 -19.17 -1.26 18.11
N ILE A 119 -18.61 -2.31 17.50
CA ILE A 119 -17.52 -3.08 18.09
C ILE A 119 -16.24 -2.31 17.81
N MET A 120 -15.87 -1.42 18.75
CA MET A 120 -14.78 -0.48 18.52
C MET A 120 -13.50 -0.83 19.29
N PRO A 121 -12.38 -1.06 18.58
CA PRO A 121 -11.07 -0.63 19.08
C PRO A 121 -10.69 0.80 18.62
N PHE A 122 -11.42 1.40 17.68
CA PHE A 122 -11.08 2.69 17.06
C PHE A 122 -12.14 3.78 17.32
N SER A 123 -12.64 3.87 18.54
CA SER A 123 -13.71 4.80 18.94
C SER A 123 -13.41 6.28 18.66
N ASN A 124 -12.16 6.64 18.44
CA ASN A 124 -11.72 7.99 18.12
C ASN A 124 -11.59 8.24 16.61
N ILE A 125 -11.72 7.21 15.76
CA ILE A 125 -11.67 7.35 14.29
C ILE A 125 -13.10 7.44 13.75
N ARG A 126 -13.80 8.54 14.06
CA ARG A 126 -15.07 8.86 13.43
C ARG A 126 -14.81 9.67 12.17
N ILE A 127 -14.95 9.04 11.00
CA ILE A 127 -14.81 9.74 9.71
C ILE A 127 -15.96 10.73 9.50
N PHE A 128 -17.13 10.42 10.03
CA PHE A 128 -18.31 11.28 10.01
C PHE A 128 -18.65 11.73 11.43
N GLY A 129 -18.98 13.03 11.58
CA GLY A 129 -19.17 13.66 12.89
C GLY A 129 -20.30 13.03 13.72
N GLY A 130 -20.05 12.76 14.99
CA GLY A 130 -21.09 12.40 15.95
C GLY A 130 -22.04 13.57 16.20
N ASN A 131 -23.30 13.29 16.53
CA ASN A 131 -24.40 14.23 16.82
C ASN A 131 -25.15 14.79 15.62
N GLY A 132 -25.34 14.00 14.53
CA GLY A 132 -26.22 14.39 13.42
C GLY A 132 -25.71 15.56 12.58
N SER A 133 -24.48 16.00 12.78
CA SER A 133 -23.83 16.99 11.93
C SER A 133 -23.08 16.29 10.79
N THR A 134 -23.37 16.69 9.56
CA THR A 134 -22.67 16.26 8.34
C THR A 134 -21.25 16.85 8.22
N THR A 135 -20.71 17.40 9.30
CA THR A 135 -19.38 18.01 9.30
C THR A 135 -18.30 16.92 9.39
N ILE A 136 -17.47 16.84 8.34
CA ILE A 136 -16.30 15.97 8.31
C ILE A 136 -15.32 16.47 9.38
N ASN A 137 -14.96 15.58 10.32
CA ASN A 137 -13.92 15.91 11.30
C ASN A 137 -12.55 15.83 10.63
N ILE A 138 -11.89 16.97 10.41
CA ILE A 138 -10.59 17.10 9.76
C ILE A 138 -9.52 16.27 10.48
N GLU A 139 -9.56 16.18 11.79
CA GLU A 139 -8.60 15.41 12.59
C GLU A 139 -8.69 13.92 12.28
N THR A 140 -9.91 13.40 12.14
CA THR A 140 -10.14 12.00 11.76
C THR A 140 -9.68 11.71 10.33
N VAL A 141 -9.96 12.61 9.39
CA VAL A 141 -9.49 12.47 8.00
C VAL A 141 -7.97 12.41 7.96
N THR A 142 -7.29 13.28 8.70
CA THR A 142 -5.82 13.29 8.79
C THR A 142 -5.29 11.97 9.36
N THR A 143 -5.92 11.43 10.40
CA THR A 143 -5.53 10.14 10.99
C THR A 143 -5.65 8.99 9.98
N VAL A 144 -6.76 8.91 9.25
CA VAL A 144 -6.97 7.88 8.22
C VAL A 144 -5.97 8.04 7.07
N MET A 145 -5.66 9.26 6.65
CA MET A 145 -4.64 9.53 5.65
C MET A 145 -3.24 9.05 6.11
N ILE A 146 -2.88 9.31 7.36
CA ILE A 146 -1.60 8.85 7.92
C ILE A 146 -1.54 7.32 7.94
N ILE A 147 -2.61 6.64 8.37
CA ILE A 147 -2.68 5.18 8.36
C ILE A 147 -2.55 4.64 6.93
N ALA A 148 -3.24 5.24 5.96
CA ALA A 148 -3.15 4.84 4.56
C ALA A 148 -1.73 5.02 4.01
N ILE A 149 -1.06 6.13 4.33
CA ILE A 149 0.34 6.38 3.95
C ILE A 149 1.27 5.34 4.57
N LEU A 150 1.10 4.97 5.84
CA LEU A 150 1.92 3.96 6.50
C LEU A 150 1.77 2.58 5.87
N ILE A 151 0.53 2.17 5.57
CA ILE A 151 0.27 0.90 4.90
C ILE A 151 0.86 0.92 3.47
N GLY A 152 0.69 2.04 2.75
CA GLY A 152 1.30 2.25 1.43
C GLY A 152 2.81 2.18 1.48
N THR A 153 3.42 2.77 2.50
CA THR A 153 4.86 2.70 2.76
C THR A 153 5.32 1.28 2.94
N PHE A 154 4.64 0.52 3.79
CA PHE A 154 4.94 -0.89 4.04
C PHE A 154 4.83 -1.72 2.75
N HIS A 155 3.78 -1.49 1.95
CA HIS A 155 3.59 -2.19 0.68
C HIS A 155 4.72 -1.91 -0.31
N LEU A 156 5.06 -0.64 -0.54
CA LEU A 156 6.14 -0.27 -1.45
C LEU A 156 7.52 -0.73 -0.94
N ALA A 157 7.78 -0.62 0.36
CA ALA A 157 9.00 -1.14 0.97
C ALA A 157 9.12 -2.66 0.72
N SER A 158 8.02 -3.40 0.90
CA SER A 158 7.99 -4.86 0.63
C SER A 158 8.29 -5.17 -0.84
N ALA A 159 7.77 -4.37 -1.78
CA ALA A 159 8.04 -4.52 -3.21
C ALA A 159 9.54 -4.29 -3.53
N TYR A 160 10.15 -3.25 -2.95
CA TYR A 160 11.59 -3.00 -3.12
C TYR A 160 12.46 -4.09 -2.47
N ILE A 161 12.05 -4.61 -1.32
CA ILE A 161 12.75 -5.75 -0.68
C ILE A 161 12.72 -6.98 -1.60
N ILE A 162 11.56 -7.31 -2.18
CA ILE A 162 11.44 -8.39 -3.16
C ILE A 162 12.34 -8.14 -4.37
N ALA A 163 12.37 -6.92 -4.88
CA ALA A 163 13.24 -6.56 -6.01
C ALA A 163 14.72 -6.71 -5.68
N ILE A 164 15.17 -6.32 -4.47
CA ILE A 164 16.53 -6.51 -3.98
C ILE A 164 16.87 -8.01 -3.93
N ILE A 165 15.99 -8.83 -3.34
CA ILE A 165 16.19 -10.28 -3.23
C ILE A 165 16.29 -10.91 -4.62
N ASN A 166 15.46 -10.52 -5.57
CA ASN A 166 15.49 -11.02 -6.94
C ASN A 166 16.83 -10.69 -7.63
N LYS A 167 17.32 -9.45 -7.47
CA LYS A 167 18.63 -9.03 -8.02
C LYS A 167 19.81 -9.74 -7.38
N ILE A 168 19.76 -10.00 -6.08
CA ILE A 168 20.77 -10.81 -5.38
C ILE A 168 20.76 -12.25 -5.90
N ARG A 169 19.59 -12.86 -6.15
CA ARG A 169 19.47 -14.20 -6.76
C ARG A 169 20.02 -14.24 -8.19
N GLU A 170 19.84 -13.16 -8.96
CA GLU A 170 20.46 -13.00 -10.29
C GLU A 170 21.98 -12.74 -10.22
N LYS A 171 22.59 -12.68 -9.03
CA LYS A 171 24.00 -12.29 -8.79
C LYS A 171 24.39 -10.90 -9.30
N LYS A 172 23.40 -10.04 -9.48
CA LYS A 172 23.58 -8.64 -9.90
C LYS A 172 23.64 -7.71 -8.69
N TYR A 173 24.63 -7.90 -7.84
CA TYR A 173 24.78 -7.18 -6.58
C TYR A 173 24.88 -5.68 -6.78
N ALA A 174 25.59 -5.20 -7.80
CA ALA A 174 25.71 -3.79 -8.11
C ALA A 174 24.34 -3.13 -8.33
N GLU A 175 23.46 -3.72 -9.16
CA GLU A 175 22.10 -3.21 -9.39
C GLU A 175 21.23 -3.29 -8.12
N ALA A 176 21.38 -4.36 -7.33
CA ALA A 176 20.64 -4.52 -6.09
C ALA A 176 20.91 -3.37 -5.10
N PHE A 177 22.19 -3.02 -4.91
CA PHE A 177 22.58 -2.00 -3.93
C PHE A 177 22.51 -0.58 -4.47
N THR A 178 22.96 -0.32 -5.70
CA THR A 178 23.02 1.05 -6.23
C THR A 178 21.67 1.56 -6.71
N TYR A 179 20.74 0.70 -7.10
CA TYR A 179 19.44 1.11 -7.58
C TYR A 179 18.33 0.76 -6.59
N HIS A 180 18.07 -0.53 -6.32
CA HIS A 180 16.91 -0.93 -5.54
C HIS A 180 17.01 -0.56 -4.06
N LEU A 181 18.18 -0.78 -3.43
CA LEU A 181 18.39 -0.38 -2.04
C LEU A 181 18.40 1.13 -1.90
N ALA A 182 19.09 1.85 -2.79
CA ALA A 182 19.11 3.30 -2.77
C ALA A 182 17.70 3.89 -2.95
N THR A 183 16.87 3.31 -3.83
CA THR A 183 15.48 3.74 -4.00
C THR A 183 14.65 3.46 -2.75
N LEU A 184 14.81 2.31 -2.10
CA LEU A 184 14.15 1.99 -0.83
C LEU A 184 14.51 3.01 0.25
N VAL A 185 15.80 3.35 0.37
CA VAL A 185 16.30 4.35 1.34
C VAL A 185 15.70 5.73 1.03
N THR A 186 15.77 6.18 -0.24
CA THR A 186 15.19 7.46 -0.67
C THR A 186 13.70 7.52 -0.32
N TYR A 187 12.96 6.46 -0.58
CA TYR A 187 11.53 6.38 -0.32
C TYR A 187 11.23 6.43 1.18
N SER A 188 11.91 5.63 1.99
CA SER A 188 11.68 5.57 3.44
C SER A 188 11.99 6.89 4.14
N PHE A 189 13.13 7.51 3.79
CA PHE A 189 13.50 8.80 4.34
C PHE A 189 12.69 9.96 3.74
N GLY A 190 12.20 9.83 2.50
CA GLY A 190 11.26 10.77 1.90
C GLY A 190 9.93 10.84 2.67
N ILE A 191 9.40 9.70 3.10
CA ILE A 191 8.21 9.64 3.96
C ILE A 191 8.50 10.22 5.33
N LEU A 192 9.65 9.89 5.92
CA LEU A 192 10.05 10.46 7.21
C LEU A 192 10.16 11.99 7.15
N LEU A 193 10.70 12.54 6.05
CA LEU A 193 10.74 13.97 5.79
C LEU A 193 9.33 14.56 5.63
N GLY A 194 8.44 13.88 4.91
CA GLY A 194 7.04 14.28 4.76
C GLY A 194 6.29 14.34 6.11
N LEU A 195 6.48 13.33 6.96
CA LEU A 195 5.93 13.32 8.31
C LEU A 195 6.52 14.42 9.18
N SER A 196 7.81 14.73 9.03
CA SER A 196 8.47 15.85 9.72
C SER A 196 7.89 17.20 9.29
N PHE A 197 7.55 17.36 8.01
CA PHE A 197 6.90 18.55 7.49
C PHE A 197 5.49 18.74 8.09
N ILE A 198 4.71 17.67 8.18
CA ILE A 198 3.40 17.72 8.87
C ILE A 198 3.59 18.07 10.35
N GLY A 199 4.55 17.46 11.03
CA GLY A 199 4.88 17.74 12.43
C GLY A 199 5.37 19.17 12.67
N SER A 200 5.99 19.81 11.68
CA SER A 200 6.40 21.22 11.75
C SER A 200 5.25 22.25 11.58
N GLY A 201 4.01 21.75 11.39
CA GLY A 201 2.85 22.59 11.14
C GLY A 201 2.76 23.12 9.70
N ASN A 202 3.25 22.34 8.74
CA ASN A 202 3.28 22.65 7.30
C ASN A 202 4.10 23.91 6.95
N ASN A 203 5.09 24.25 7.78
CA ASN A 203 5.92 25.42 7.58
C ASN A 203 7.39 25.02 7.33
N ILE A 204 7.88 25.29 6.11
CA ILE A 204 9.24 24.94 5.69
C ILE A 204 10.30 25.61 6.56
N THR A 205 10.06 26.84 7.01
CA THR A 205 11.04 27.58 7.84
C THR A 205 11.20 26.96 9.23
N GLN A 206 10.18 26.25 9.72
CA GLN A 206 10.18 25.59 11.02
C GLN A 206 10.60 24.10 10.93
N LEU A 207 10.79 23.57 9.71
CA LEU A 207 11.11 22.17 9.50
C LEU A 207 12.38 21.72 10.25
N PHE A 208 13.37 22.57 10.33
CA PHE A 208 14.66 22.29 10.97
C PHE A 208 14.81 22.84 12.39
N SER A 209 13.86 23.64 12.86
CA SER A 209 13.93 24.30 14.18
C SER A 209 12.83 23.88 15.16
N ASN A 210 11.79 23.19 14.69
CA ASN A 210 10.64 22.85 15.51
C ASN A 210 10.89 21.60 16.36
N SER A 211 10.65 21.72 17.67
CA SER A 211 10.79 20.64 18.65
C SER A 211 9.52 19.78 18.81
N ARG A 212 8.51 19.95 17.94
CA ARG A 212 7.30 19.13 17.99
C ARG A 212 7.62 17.68 17.63
N GLN A 213 6.92 16.76 18.26
CA GLN A 213 7.04 15.32 17.99
C GLN A 213 6.35 14.96 16.67
N LEU A 214 6.85 13.91 16.02
CA LEU A 214 6.23 13.36 14.83
C LEU A 214 4.82 12.87 15.16
N PRO A 215 3.80 13.20 14.35
CA PRO A 215 2.39 12.92 14.66
C PRO A 215 2.05 11.43 14.80
N VAL A 216 2.88 10.55 14.23
CA VAL A 216 2.66 9.09 14.22
C VAL A 216 3.20 8.42 15.49
N PHE A 217 4.23 8.97 16.11
CA PHE A 217 4.94 8.31 17.21
C PHE A 217 4.53 8.83 18.59
N SER A 218 3.84 9.97 18.65
CA SER A 218 3.48 10.60 19.93
C SER A 218 2.38 9.88 20.72
N SER A 219 1.61 9.00 20.07
CA SER A 219 0.42 8.40 20.69
C SER A 219 0.50 6.88 20.95
N SER A 220 1.45 6.17 20.34
CA SER A 220 1.42 4.69 20.32
C SER A 220 2.73 4.01 20.69
N LEU A 221 3.84 4.70 20.60
CA LEU A 221 5.17 4.18 20.91
C LEU A 221 5.91 5.24 21.74
N ASP A 222 6.51 4.87 22.87
CA ASP A 222 7.34 5.76 23.71
C ASP A 222 8.62 6.26 23.01
N VAL A 223 8.57 6.37 21.68
CA VAL A 223 9.67 6.85 20.84
C VAL A 223 9.46 8.32 20.50
N HIS A 224 10.11 9.19 21.23
CA HIS A 224 10.03 10.63 21.03
C HIS A 224 11.03 11.11 19.97
N ILE A 225 10.64 11.06 18.70
CA ILE A 225 11.45 11.65 17.61
C ILE A 225 10.94 13.06 17.33
N GLN A 226 11.82 14.04 17.47
CA GLN A 226 11.52 15.44 17.11
C GLN A 226 11.50 15.60 15.58
N SER A 227 10.55 16.39 15.07
CA SER A 227 10.41 16.65 13.64
C SER A 227 11.68 17.25 13.02
N SER A 228 12.36 18.15 13.73
CA SER A 228 13.63 18.75 13.28
C SER A 228 14.76 17.73 13.15
N THR A 229 14.91 16.84 14.13
CA THR A 229 15.94 15.79 14.11
C THR A 229 15.71 14.84 12.93
N ALA A 230 14.46 14.44 12.71
CA ALA A 230 14.08 13.57 11.60
C ALA A 230 14.36 14.24 10.25
N ALA A 231 14.07 15.55 10.11
CA ALA A 231 14.34 16.30 8.89
C ALA A 231 15.86 16.47 8.63
N ILE A 232 16.64 16.82 9.67
CA ILE A 232 18.10 16.98 9.57
C ILE A 232 18.79 15.69 9.11
N ILE A 233 18.32 14.53 9.59
CA ILE A 233 18.87 13.23 9.21
C ILE A 233 18.39 12.82 7.81
N SER A 234 17.14 13.08 7.48
CA SER A 234 16.53 12.60 6.23
C SER A 234 17.09 13.29 5.00
N VAL A 235 17.32 14.60 5.04
CA VAL A 235 17.77 15.37 3.86
C VAL A 235 19.10 14.89 3.30
N PRO A 236 20.21 14.77 4.08
CA PRO A 236 21.48 14.30 3.53
C PRO A 236 21.41 12.86 3.05
N ILE A 237 20.66 11.98 3.73
CA ILE A 237 20.49 10.59 3.31
C ILE A 237 19.74 10.50 1.98
N ILE A 238 18.69 11.29 1.78
CA ILE A 238 17.98 11.39 0.50
C ILE A 238 18.92 11.86 -0.61
N ILE A 239 19.71 12.91 -0.36
CA ILE A 239 20.65 13.43 -1.36
C ILE A 239 21.68 12.36 -1.74
N ILE A 240 22.30 11.70 -0.76
CA ILE A 240 23.29 10.66 -1.01
C ILE A 240 22.66 9.49 -1.78
N SER A 241 21.48 9.04 -1.39
CA SER A 241 20.81 7.93 -2.07
C SER A 241 20.36 8.30 -3.48
N MET A 242 19.90 9.54 -3.73
CA MET A 242 19.59 10.02 -5.08
C MET A 242 20.84 10.09 -5.96
N LEU A 243 21.96 10.57 -5.44
CA LEU A 243 23.24 10.55 -6.15
C LEU A 243 23.66 9.11 -6.46
N THR A 244 23.47 8.19 -5.52
CA THR A 244 23.74 6.76 -5.74
C THR A 244 22.88 6.16 -6.85
N ILE A 245 21.61 6.55 -6.96
CA ILE A 245 20.71 6.11 -8.04
C ILE A 245 21.20 6.64 -9.39
N VAL A 246 21.57 7.92 -9.47
CA VAL A 246 22.01 8.55 -10.71
C VAL A 246 23.34 7.98 -11.19
N PHE A 247 24.34 7.92 -10.31
CA PHE A 247 25.69 7.46 -10.66
C PHE A 247 25.82 5.93 -10.61
N GLY A 248 24.96 5.23 -9.90
CA GLY A 248 25.00 3.78 -9.74
C GLY A 248 24.86 3.02 -11.06
N ARG A 249 24.07 3.55 -12.01
CA ARG A 249 23.98 2.99 -13.36
C ARG A 249 25.30 3.09 -14.11
N ALA A 250 26.01 4.21 -13.98
CA ALA A 250 27.32 4.41 -14.58
C ALA A 250 28.36 3.47 -13.94
N ILE A 251 28.36 3.34 -12.62
CA ILE A 251 29.23 2.43 -11.87
C ILE A 251 28.94 0.97 -12.23
N SER A 252 27.68 0.58 -12.28
CA SER A 252 27.24 -0.76 -12.65
C SER A 252 27.70 -1.13 -14.07
N SER A 253 27.66 -0.20 -15.02
CA SER A 253 28.12 -0.40 -16.39
C SER A 253 29.65 -0.55 -16.49
N LEU A 254 30.41 0.07 -15.60
CA LEU A 254 31.86 -0.05 -15.52
C LEU A 254 32.30 -1.37 -14.88
N VAL A 255 31.57 -1.83 -13.87
CA VAL A 255 31.85 -3.10 -13.17
C VAL A 255 31.47 -4.33 -14.00
N HIS A 256 30.46 -4.20 -14.88
CA HIS A 256 29.96 -5.30 -15.72
C HIS A 256 30.55 -5.30 -17.17
N LYS A 257 31.62 -4.57 -17.42
CA LYS A 257 32.36 -4.81 -18.68
C LYS A 257 32.86 -6.22 -18.65
N PRO A 258 32.46 -7.11 -19.61
CA PRO A 258 33.05 -8.45 -19.72
C PRO A 258 34.54 -8.28 -19.97
N LEU A 259 35.36 -8.90 -19.15
CA LEU A 259 36.83 -9.01 -19.30
C LEU A 259 37.23 -9.93 -20.50
N TYR A 260 36.38 -10.00 -21.53
CA TYR A 260 36.65 -10.74 -22.74
C TYR A 260 36.33 -9.85 -23.95
N GLN A 261 37.31 -9.20 -24.46
CA GLN A 261 37.61 -9.08 -25.89
C GLN A 261 38.72 -10.03 -26.25
#